data_77ec3c33e46d050997d537ada055d77a
#
_entry.id   77ec3c33e46d050997d537ada055d77a
#
_cell.length_a   1.000
_cell.length_b   1.000
_cell.length_c   1.000
_cell.angle_alpha   90.00
_cell.angle_beta   90.00
_cell.angle_gamma   90.00
#
_symmetry.space_group_name_H-M   'P 1'
#
loop_
_entity.id
_entity.type
_entity.pdbx_description
1 polymer ?
#
loop_
_entity_poly.entity_id
_entity_poly.type
_entity_poly.pdbx_seq_one_letter_code
_entity_poly.pdbx_strand_id
1 'polypeptide(L)'
;MLFHVRLSNARTVIVNDGEISSVNLKRDYTISSGVYPSWHPTEKLIAFSTNMTRQAFFTSHLDKIEVFDLESDMILYDIATDSVIVVANDPELLEVYPTWSPDGKYLYYCKSVPLPEEMKGEDIRITYEKIQYNLYRKSFDLATLSFGEEELVYDAASKNRSVTLPRISPDGHYMLFPEGQYGCFHTRHSDADVFCVSMDGQFPLENDKEAEDSPFLDLTNLNSEGAADTYPSWSSNGKWIMCSSRRIDGNYSRLYFSYFNNGKVEKAFMLPQEDPEHNTFRLKCYNRPEFMVEPVTISMEEFSKVFDR
;
A
#
# COMPACT_ATOMS: atom_id res chain seq x y z
N MET A 1 15.09 3.65 12.12
CA MET A 1 13.67 3.23 12.28
C MET A 1 12.80 4.39 11.87
N LEU A 2 11.80 4.14 11.06
CA LEU A 2 10.90 5.17 10.58
C LEU A 2 9.53 5.07 11.20
N PHE A 3 9.03 6.18 11.72
CA PHE A 3 7.63 6.40 11.94
C PHE A 3 7.15 7.57 11.09
N HIS A 4 6.03 7.36 10.42
CA HIS A 4 5.26 8.43 9.83
C HIS A 4 3.99 8.61 10.67
N VAL A 5 3.84 9.78 11.27
CA VAL A 5 2.60 10.18 11.94
C VAL A 5 2.12 11.46 11.29
N ARG A 6 0.93 11.39 10.67
CA ARG A 6 0.25 12.58 10.19
C ARG A 6 -0.42 13.29 11.37
N LEU A 7 0.00 14.51 11.63
CA LEU A 7 -0.58 15.36 12.65
C LEU A 7 -1.83 16.08 12.14
N SER A 8 -2.68 16.52 13.06
CA SER A 8 -3.87 17.32 12.74
C SER A 8 -3.54 18.63 12.01
N ASN A 9 -2.31 19.14 12.14
CA ASN A 9 -1.80 20.32 11.45
C ASN A 9 -1.15 20.00 10.09
N ALA A 10 -1.37 18.82 9.54
CA ALA A 10 -0.82 18.34 8.27
C ALA A 10 0.71 18.16 8.24
N ARG A 11 1.38 18.09 9.38
CA ARG A 11 2.82 17.80 9.45
C ARG A 11 3.08 16.31 9.46
N THR A 12 4.22 15.92 8.91
CA THR A 12 4.77 14.56 8.94
C THR A 12 5.89 14.50 9.96
N VAL A 13 5.86 13.53 10.88
CA VAL A 13 6.97 13.25 11.77
C VAL A 13 7.83 12.17 11.17
N ILE A 14 9.11 12.45 11.06
CA ILE A 14 10.14 11.54 10.57
C ILE A 14 11.07 11.20 11.71
N VAL A 15 11.31 9.92 11.92
CA VAL A 15 12.32 9.43 12.83
C VAL A 15 13.42 8.76 12.00
N ASN A 16 14.59 9.35 12.00
CA ASN A 16 15.74 8.86 11.28
C ASN A 16 16.95 8.79 12.20
N ASP A 17 17.55 7.61 12.34
CA ASP A 17 18.74 7.38 13.20
C ASP A 17 18.57 7.91 14.64
N GLY A 18 17.36 7.80 15.21
CA GLY A 18 17.03 8.28 16.55
C GLY A 18 16.71 9.78 16.63
N GLU A 19 16.88 10.53 15.56
CA GLU A 19 16.46 11.93 15.49
C GLU A 19 15.00 12.05 15.07
N ILE A 20 14.25 12.88 15.78
CA ILE A 20 12.85 13.15 15.49
C ILE A 20 12.73 14.54 14.87
N SER A 21 12.16 14.58 13.67
CA SER A 21 11.88 15.83 12.97
C SER A 21 10.42 15.93 12.56
N SER A 22 9.92 17.14 12.39
CA SER A 22 8.58 17.40 11.91
C SER A 22 8.68 18.26 10.66
N VAL A 23 8.19 17.75 9.54
CA VAL A 23 8.24 18.41 8.24
C VAL A 23 6.84 18.68 7.72
N ASN A 24 6.68 19.76 6.97
CA ASN A 24 5.47 20.04 6.23
C ASN A 24 5.71 19.66 4.76
N LEU A 25 5.09 18.58 4.31
CA LEU A 25 5.18 18.13 2.91
C LEU A 25 4.15 18.81 2.00
N LYS A 26 3.23 19.61 2.58
CA LYS A 26 2.30 20.41 1.79
C LYS A 26 3.06 21.55 1.11
N ARG A 27 2.97 21.59 -0.20
CA ARG A 27 3.47 22.66 -1.09
C ARG A 27 2.28 23.19 -1.90
N ASP A 28 2.46 24.28 -2.61
CA ASP A 28 1.41 24.86 -3.46
C ASP A 28 1.00 23.92 -4.61
N TYR A 29 1.89 23.04 -5.00
CA TYR A 29 1.72 22.05 -6.08
C TYR A 29 1.43 20.63 -5.59
N THR A 30 1.18 20.40 -4.29
CA THR A 30 0.78 19.09 -3.75
C THR A 30 -0.67 19.13 -3.27
N ILE A 31 -1.42 18.04 -3.47
CA ILE A 31 -2.83 17.91 -3.06
C ILE A 31 -2.96 18.03 -1.54
N SER A 32 -2.14 17.30 -0.80
CA SER A 32 -2.14 17.27 0.67
C SER A 32 -0.75 17.01 1.23
N SER A 33 -0.63 16.88 2.54
CA SER A 33 0.58 16.30 3.15
C SER A 33 0.71 14.83 2.77
N GLY A 34 1.95 14.31 2.70
CA GLY A 34 2.24 12.95 2.29
C GLY A 34 1.58 11.89 3.18
N VAL A 35 1.12 10.81 2.55
CA VAL A 35 0.63 9.57 3.15
C VAL A 35 1.29 8.37 2.47
N TYR A 36 1.16 7.18 3.04
CA TYR A 36 1.72 5.93 2.48
C TYR A 36 3.21 6.01 2.15
N PRO A 37 4.06 6.32 3.15
CA PRO A 37 5.50 6.45 2.94
C PRO A 37 6.14 5.15 2.47
N SER A 38 7.09 5.29 1.54
CA SER A 38 8.00 4.23 1.14
C SER A 38 9.42 4.77 1.13
N TRP A 39 10.28 4.22 1.97
CA TRP A 39 11.67 4.65 2.06
C TRP A 39 12.50 4.05 0.94
N HIS A 40 13.36 4.87 0.37
CA HIS A 40 14.43 4.37 -0.48
C HIS A 40 15.34 3.46 0.34
N PRO A 41 15.75 2.28 -0.18
CA PRO A 41 16.45 1.28 0.62
C PRO A 41 17.80 1.72 1.17
N THR A 42 18.49 2.65 0.52
CA THR A 42 19.83 3.08 0.90
C THR A 42 19.97 4.59 1.16
N GLU A 43 19.04 5.41 0.66
CA GLU A 43 19.16 6.87 0.70
C GLU A 43 18.12 7.51 1.62
N LYS A 44 18.40 8.75 2.05
CA LYS A 44 17.46 9.55 2.87
C LYS A 44 16.34 10.17 2.03
N LEU A 45 15.69 9.32 1.24
CA LEU A 45 14.61 9.67 0.33
C LEU A 45 13.34 8.91 0.73
N ILE A 46 12.19 9.57 0.69
CA ILE A 46 10.90 8.95 0.99
C ILE A 46 9.91 9.28 -0.11
N ALA A 47 9.37 8.27 -0.76
CA ALA A 47 8.23 8.44 -1.66
C ALA A 47 6.93 8.46 -0.86
N PHE A 48 5.99 9.33 -1.24
CA PHE A 48 4.67 9.46 -0.63
C PHE A 48 3.60 9.58 -1.72
N SER A 49 2.36 9.20 -1.36
CA SER A 49 1.20 9.74 -2.06
C SER A 49 0.73 11.02 -1.37
N THR A 50 0.10 11.91 -2.13
CA THR A 50 -0.63 13.09 -1.61
C THR A 50 -2.09 12.99 -2.04
N ASN A 51 -2.98 12.71 -1.10
CA ASN A 51 -4.34 12.30 -1.40
C ASN A 51 -5.40 13.24 -0.83
N MET A 52 -6.50 13.39 -1.56
CA MET A 52 -7.76 13.93 -1.05
C MET A 52 -8.77 12.79 -0.86
N THR A 53 -8.70 12.13 0.28
CA THR A 53 -9.54 10.96 0.61
C THR A 53 -10.90 11.37 1.17
N ARG A 54 -11.95 10.64 0.80
CA ARG A 54 -13.32 10.77 1.32
C ARG A 54 -13.82 9.44 1.86
N GLN A 55 -14.82 9.56 2.74
CA GLN A 55 -15.56 8.41 3.28
C GLN A 55 -17.05 8.62 2.98
N ALA A 56 -17.70 7.59 2.46
CA ALA A 56 -19.14 7.51 2.35
C ALA A 56 -19.68 6.56 3.44
N PHE A 57 -20.81 6.91 4.02
CA PHE A 57 -21.46 6.12 5.06
C PHE A 57 -22.84 5.67 4.57
N PHE A 58 -23.08 4.36 4.63
CA PHE A 58 -24.32 3.75 4.14
C PHE A 58 -25.14 3.19 5.31
N THR A 59 -26.43 3.50 5.35
CA THR A 59 -27.34 3.01 6.39
C THR A 59 -27.91 1.64 6.08
N SER A 60 -28.03 1.29 4.80
CA SER A 60 -28.70 0.08 4.32
C SER A 60 -27.78 -0.96 3.69
N HIS A 61 -26.49 -0.69 3.56
CA HIS A 61 -25.51 -1.61 2.98
C HIS A 61 -24.80 -2.43 4.05
N LEU A 62 -24.33 -3.63 3.70
CA LEU A 62 -23.52 -4.47 4.61
C LEU A 62 -22.22 -3.77 4.95
N ASP A 63 -21.55 -3.23 3.94
CA ASP A 63 -20.39 -2.36 4.13
C ASP A 63 -20.88 -0.96 4.47
N LYS A 64 -20.75 -0.62 5.74
CA LYS A 64 -21.27 0.65 6.28
C LYS A 64 -20.46 1.86 5.86
N ILE A 65 -19.25 1.65 5.40
CA ILE A 65 -18.28 2.70 5.07
C ILE A 65 -17.58 2.32 3.78
N GLU A 66 -17.55 3.24 2.82
CA GLU A 66 -16.67 3.17 1.66
C GLU A 66 -15.63 4.29 1.73
N VAL A 67 -14.41 4.02 1.26
CA VAL A 67 -13.31 4.97 1.24
C VAL A 67 -12.76 5.07 -0.16
N PHE A 68 -12.62 6.27 -0.68
CA PHE A 68 -12.08 6.54 -2.01
C PHE A 68 -11.33 7.86 -2.06
N ASP A 69 -10.40 7.98 -2.98
CA ASP A 69 -9.68 9.22 -3.25
C ASP A 69 -10.41 10.03 -4.32
N LEU A 70 -10.51 11.35 -4.12
CA LEU A 70 -10.97 12.28 -5.13
C LEU A 70 -9.82 12.71 -6.04
N GLU A 71 -8.64 12.84 -5.47
CA GLU A 71 -7.40 13.23 -6.12
C GLU A 71 -6.26 12.50 -5.42
N SER A 72 -5.27 12.04 -6.17
CA SER A 72 -4.02 11.53 -5.60
C SER A 72 -2.87 11.62 -6.57
N ASP A 73 -1.75 12.16 -6.09
CA ASP A 73 -0.48 12.28 -6.79
C ASP A 73 0.63 11.60 -6.01
N MET A 74 1.80 11.44 -6.62
CA MET A 74 2.98 10.96 -5.92
C MET A 74 4.11 11.98 -5.90
N ILE A 75 4.80 12.02 -4.76
CA ILE A 75 5.95 12.87 -4.51
C ILE A 75 7.12 12.07 -3.93
N LEU A 76 8.33 12.56 -4.18
CA LEU A 76 9.56 12.15 -3.51
C LEU A 76 10.03 13.27 -2.60
N TYR A 77 10.29 12.97 -1.34
CA TYR A 77 10.86 13.90 -0.37
C TYR A 77 12.33 13.56 -0.13
N ASP A 78 13.21 14.54 -0.35
CA ASP A 78 14.63 14.47 0.02
C ASP A 78 14.82 15.11 1.39
N ILE A 79 15.18 14.30 2.39
CA ILE A 79 15.40 14.74 3.77
C ILE A 79 16.64 15.66 3.86
N ALA A 80 17.65 15.43 3.03
CA ALA A 80 18.92 16.16 3.12
C ALA A 80 18.76 17.62 2.67
N THR A 81 17.91 17.88 1.68
CA THR A 81 17.71 19.20 1.08
C THR A 81 16.36 19.83 1.44
N ASP A 82 15.49 19.14 2.19
CA ASP A 82 14.08 19.53 2.46
C ASP A 82 13.31 19.82 1.15
N SER A 83 13.62 19.10 0.08
CA SER A 83 12.97 19.29 -1.21
C SER A 83 11.89 18.25 -1.48
N VAL A 84 10.85 18.68 -2.21
CA VAL A 84 9.75 17.81 -2.67
C VAL A 84 9.77 17.79 -4.19
N ILE A 85 9.87 16.60 -4.77
CA ILE A 85 9.90 16.35 -6.21
C ILE A 85 8.60 15.65 -6.60
N VAL A 86 7.96 16.10 -7.67
CA VAL A 86 6.78 15.42 -8.21
C VAL A 86 7.22 14.19 -8.98
N VAL A 87 6.61 13.04 -8.69
CA VAL A 87 6.87 11.75 -9.33
C VAL A 87 5.83 11.43 -10.39
N ALA A 88 4.56 11.62 -10.05
CA ALA A 88 3.42 11.44 -10.93
C ALA A 88 2.28 12.36 -10.46
N ASN A 89 1.63 13.04 -11.38
CA ASN A 89 0.55 14.00 -11.11
C ASN A 89 -0.37 14.18 -12.32
N ASP A 90 -0.87 13.07 -12.86
CA ASP A 90 -1.84 13.11 -13.95
C ASP A 90 -3.18 13.68 -13.44
N PRO A 91 -3.66 14.83 -13.95
CA PRO A 91 -4.84 15.48 -13.40
C PRO A 91 -6.16 14.73 -13.65
N GLU A 92 -6.16 13.71 -14.50
CA GLU A 92 -7.33 12.89 -14.82
C GLU A 92 -7.30 11.51 -14.15
N LEU A 93 -6.16 11.14 -13.54
CA LEU A 93 -5.94 9.82 -12.94
C LEU A 93 -5.52 9.94 -11.48
N LEU A 94 -5.49 8.80 -10.81
CA LEU A 94 -5.15 8.69 -9.39
C LEU A 94 -3.89 7.84 -9.24
N GLU A 95 -2.84 8.38 -8.63
CA GLU A 95 -1.59 7.65 -8.36
C GLU A 95 -1.37 7.47 -6.86
N VAL A 96 -1.13 6.22 -6.43
CA VAL A 96 -1.10 5.88 -5.00
C VAL A 96 -0.19 4.69 -4.68
N TYR A 97 0.20 4.57 -3.43
CA TYR A 97 0.96 3.44 -2.85
C TYR A 97 2.33 3.20 -3.47
N PRO A 98 3.24 4.19 -3.41
CA PRO A 98 4.61 3.99 -3.87
C PRO A 98 5.32 2.90 -3.08
N THR A 99 6.12 2.09 -3.77
CA THR A 99 6.96 1.04 -3.18
C THR A 99 8.28 0.93 -3.97
N TRP A 100 9.40 1.09 -3.28
CA TRP A 100 10.72 0.94 -3.89
C TRP A 100 11.08 -0.53 -4.14
N SER A 101 11.78 -0.78 -5.24
CA SER A 101 12.54 -2.02 -5.38
C SER A 101 13.66 -2.08 -4.33
N PRO A 102 14.06 -3.29 -3.86
CA PRO A 102 15.11 -3.42 -2.83
C PRO A 102 16.48 -2.87 -3.25
N ASP A 103 16.74 -2.75 -4.55
CA ASP A 103 17.96 -2.14 -5.10
C ASP A 103 17.85 -0.61 -5.32
N GLY A 104 16.68 -0.01 -5.06
CA GLY A 104 16.40 1.41 -5.19
C GLY A 104 16.31 1.93 -6.62
N LYS A 105 16.33 1.06 -7.64
CA LYS A 105 16.35 1.48 -9.04
C LYS A 105 14.98 1.71 -9.65
N TYR A 106 13.93 1.21 -9.04
CA TYR A 106 12.55 1.34 -9.51
C TYR A 106 11.62 1.75 -8.39
N LEU A 107 10.68 2.63 -8.70
CA LEU A 107 9.55 2.94 -7.88
C LEU A 107 8.29 2.35 -8.51
N TYR A 108 7.65 1.42 -7.81
CA TYR A 108 6.37 0.81 -8.19
C TYR A 108 5.22 1.56 -7.52
N TYR A 109 4.07 1.61 -8.19
CA TYR A 109 2.89 2.29 -7.66
C TYR A 109 1.61 1.84 -8.37
N CYS A 110 0.47 2.12 -7.77
CA CYS A 110 -0.82 1.89 -8.41
C CYS A 110 -1.31 3.18 -9.05
N LYS A 111 -1.83 3.06 -10.28
CA LYS A 111 -2.42 4.17 -11.03
C LYS A 111 -3.77 3.75 -11.59
N SER A 112 -4.78 4.61 -11.41
CA SER A 112 -6.10 4.34 -11.97
C SER A 112 -6.06 4.33 -13.49
N VAL A 113 -7.00 3.59 -14.09
CA VAL A 113 -7.26 3.69 -15.54
C VAL A 113 -8.32 4.74 -15.81
N PRO A 114 -8.34 5.34 -17.00
CA PRO A 114 -9.38 6.28 -17.38
C PRO A 114 -10.77 5.65 -17.24
N LEU A 115 -11.73 6.44 -16.73
CA LEU A 115 -13.13 6.04 -16.75
C LEU A 115 -13.63 5.87 -18.20
N PRO A 116 -14.64 5.02 -18.44
CA PRO A 116 -15.31 4.93 -19.73
C PRO A 116 -15.78 6.30 -20.21
N GLU A 117 -15.75 6.53 -21.53
CA GLU A 117 -16.10 7.83 -22.12
C GLU A 117 -17.47 8.38 -21.66
N GLU A 118 -18.46 7.52 -21.49
CA GLU A 118 -19.79 7.88 -21.00
C GLU A 118 -19.82 8.36 -19.55
N MET A 119 -18.74 8.13 -18.80
CA MET A 119 -18.61 8.55 -17.39
C MET A 119 -17.58 9.65 -17.19
N LYS A 120 -16.93 10.10 -18.26
CA LYS A 120 -15.98 11.22 -18.16
C LYS A 120 -16.66 12.49 -17.68
N GLY A 121 -16.05 13.10 -16.64
CA GLY A 121 -16.60 14.31 -16.01
C GLY A 121 -17.72 14.06 -15.01
N GLU A 122 -18.14 12.81 -14.81
CA GLU A 122 -19.02 12.44 -13.72
C GLU A 122 -18.33 12.62 -12.37
N ASP A 123 -19.11 12.88 -11.34
CA ASP A 123 -18.60 13.02 -9.99
C ASP A 123 -18.05 11.67 -9.48
N ILE A 124 -16.79 11.64 -9.09
CA ILE A 124 -16.12 10.44 -8.55
C ILE A 124 -16.88 9.84 -7.36
N ARG A 125 -17.65 10.63 -6.61
CA ARG A 125 -18.52 10.16 -5.53
C ARG A 125 -19.66 9.24 -6.01
N ILE A 126 -19.92 9.24 -7.32
CA ILE A 126 -20.93 8.40 -7.98
C ILE A 126 -20.26 7.25 -8.72
N THR A 127 -19.04 7.47 -9.24
CA THR A 127 -18.32 6.55 -10.12
C THR A 127 -17.22 5.75 -9.41
N TYR A 128 -17.00 5.92 -8.11
CA TYR A 128 -15.87 5.28 -7.38
C TYR A 128 -15.83 3.75 -7.54
N GLU A 129 -16.98 3.07 -7.69
CA GLU A 129 -17.05 1.63 -7.95
C GLU A 129 -16.60 1.23 -9.36
N LYS A 130 -16.32 2.19 -10.23
CA LYS A 130 -15.81 1.96 -11.59
C LYS A 130 -14.32 2.27 -11.71
N ILE A 131 -13.73 2.83 -10.65
CA ILE A 131 -12.31 3.15 -10.65
C ILE A 131 -11.52 1.87 -10.41
N GLN A 132 -10.67 1.53 -11.35
CA GLN A 132 -9.77 0.39 -11.27
C GLN A 132 -8.34 0.85 -11.39
N TYR A 133 -7.45 0.18 -10.70
CA TYR A 133 -6.02 0.50 -10.68
C TYR A 133 -5.21 -0.64 -11.28
N ASN A 134 -4.26 -0.27 -12.11
CA ASN A 134 -3.17 -1.10 -12.59
C ASN A 134 -1.90 -0.83 -11.80
N LEU A 135 -0.94 -1.74 -11.90
CA LEU A 135 0.38 -1.58 -11.30
C LEU A 135 1.37 -1.07 -12.36
N TYR A 136 2.08 -0.02 -12.02
CA TYR A 136 3.11 0.60 -12.85
C TYR A 136 4.44 0.69 -12.11
N ARG A 137 5.51 1.00 -12.84
CA ARG A 137 6.80 1.39 -12.29
C ARG A 137 7.47 2.48 -13.12
N LYS A 138 8.38 3.18 -12.48
CA LYS A 138 9.35 4.08 -13.14
C LYS A 138 10.76 3.72 -12.71
N SER A 139 11.73 3.76 -13.63
CA SER A 139 13.13 3.70 -13.24
C SER A 139 13.53 4.99 -12.50
N PHE A 140 14.51 4.90 -11.64
CA PHE A 140 15.03 6.04 -10.87
C PHE A 140 16.53 6.20 -11.03
N ASP A 141 16.95 7.41 -11.36
CA ASP A 141 18.34 7.81 -11.39
C ASP A 141 18.69 8.61 -10.12
N LEU A 142 19.43 7.98 -9.23
CA LEU A 142 19.83 8.57 -7.96
C LEU A 142 20.75 9.79 -8.13
N ALA A 143 21.56 9.85 -9.19
CA ALA A 143 22.49 10.96 -9.38
C ALA A 143 21.80 12.27 -9.75
N THR A 144 20.67 12.16 -10.45
CA THR A 144 19.88 13.31 -10.92
C THR A 144 18.55 13.47 -10.17
N LEU A 145 18.19 12.53 -9.30
CA LEU A 145 16.90 12.41 -8.62
C LEU A 145 15.72 12.47 -9.61
N SER A 146 15.87 11.84 -10.78
CA SER A 146 14.87 11.85 -11.84
C SER A 146 14.29 10.47 -12.11
N PHE A 147 13.05 10.46 -12.61
CA PHE A 147 12.34 9.25 -12.98
C PHE A 147 12.29 9.09 -14.49
N GLY A 148 12.43 7.84 -14.96
CA GLY A 148 12.24 7.48 -16.36
C GLY A 148 10.77 7.40 -16.76
N GLU A 149 10.54 6.89 -17.98
CA GLU A 149 9.20 6.67 -18.49
C GLU A 149 8.42 5.64 -17.64
N GLU A 150 7.10 5.78 -17.65
CA GLU A 150 6.20 4.87 -16.96
C GLU A 150 6.10 3.54 -17.72
N GLU A 151 6.23 2.44 -17.00
CA GLU A 151 6.10 1.08 -17.51
C GLU A 151 4.95 0.36 -16.82
N LEU A 152 4.02 -0.22 -17.60
CA LEU A 152 2.97 -1.09 -17.07
C LEU A 152 3.59 -2.39 -16.54
N VAL A 153 3.29 -2.76 -15.30
CA VAL A 153 3.75 -3.99 -14.66
C VAL A 153 2.66 -5.05 -14.66
N TYR A 154 1.42 -4.67 -14.32
CA TYR A 154 0.29 -5.59 -14.26
C TYR A 154 -1.01 -4.87 -14.62
N ASP A 155 -1.75 -5.43 -15.58
CA ASP A 155 -3.03 -4.90 -16.07
C ASP A 155 -4.21 -5.64 -15.40
N ALA A 156 -4.56 -5.23 -14.20
CA ALA A 156 -5.71 -5.78 -13.48
C ALA A 156 -7.05 -5.29 -14.07
N ALA A 157 -7.09 -4.05 -14.56
CA ALA A 157 -8.31 -3.44 -15.09
C ALA A 157 -8.85 -4.17 -16.31
N SER A 158 -8.00 -4.76 -17.16
CA SER A 158 -8.43 -5.60 -18.30
C SER A 158 -9.25 -6.82 -17.88
N LYS A 159 -9.17 -7.23 -16.62
CA LYS A 159 -9.95 -8.32 -15.99
C LYS A 159 -11.06 -7.81 -15.05
N ASN A 160 -11.42 -6.53 -15.15
CA ASN A 160 -12.34 -5.86 -14.22
C ASN A 160 -11.92 -6.02 -12.75
N ARG A 161 -10.62 -5.94 -12.50
CA ARG A 161 -10.03 -5.97 -11.14
C ARG A 161 -9.22 -4.71 -10.87
N SER A 162 -8.89 -4.50 -9.63
CA SER A 162 -8.14 -3.35 -9.15
C SER A 162 -7.05 -3.80 -8.19
N VAL A 163 -5.81 -3.38 -8.44
CA VAL A 163 -4.65 -3.73 -7.61
C VAL A 163 -4.29 -2.60 -6.65
N THR A 164 -3.78 -2.96 -5.47
CA THR A 164 -3.38 -1.98 -4.45
C THR A 164 -2.17 -2.46 -3.64
N LEU A 165 -1.52 -1.52 -2.93
CA LEU A 165 -0.52 -1.80 -1.89
C LEU A 165 0.57 -2.81 -2.30
N PRO A 166 1.30 -2.62 -3.41
CA PRO A 166 2.37 -3.52 -3.78
C PRO A 166 3.46 -3.59 -2.70
N ARG A 167 4.03 -4.77 -2.49
CA ARG A 167 5.11 -5.04 -1.52
C ARG A 167 6.11 -6.01 -2.12
N ILE A 168 7.30 -5.54 -2.41
CA ILE A 168 8.37 -6.37 -2.98
C ILE A 168 9.10 -7.09 -1.86
N SER A 169 9.42 -8.38 -2.07
CA SER A 169 10.23 -9.15 -1.12
C SER A 169 11.64 -8.55 -0.98
N PRO A 170 12.31 -8.70 0.18
CA PRO A 170 13.62 -8.10 0.40
C PRO A 170 14.70 -8.55 -0.58
N ASP A 171 14.56 -9.73 -1.19
CA ASP A 171 15.45 -10.25 -2.23
C ASP A 171 15.09 -9.79 -3.64
N GLY A 172 13.95 -9.13 -3.83
CA GLY A 172 13.48 -8.61 -5.11
C GLY A 172 12.80 -9.62 -6.03
N HIS A 173 12.70 -10.89 -5.64
CA HIS A 173 12.18 -11.95 -6.52
C HIS A 173 10.67 -12.09 -6.53
N TYR A 174 9.96 -11.53 -5.52
CA TYR A 174 8.52 -11.66 -5.40
C TYR A 174 7.86 -10.32 -5.08
N MET A 175 6.61 -10.17 -5.53
CA MET A 175 5.77 -9.04 -5.16
C MET A 175 4.43 -9.54 -4.64
N LEU A 176 4.03 -9.04 -3.48
CA LEU A 176 2.68 -9.17 -2.94
C LEU A 176 1.85 -7.93 -3.29
N PHE A 177 0.58 -8.13 -3.60
CA PHE A 177 -0.41 -7.05 -3.71
C PHE A 177 -1.81 -7.60 -3.47
N PRO A 178 -2.70 -6.85 -2.81
CA PRO A 178 -4.12 -7.14 -2.81
C PRO A 178 -4.76 -6.79 -4.15
N GLU A 179 -5.73 -7.59 -4.58
CA GLU A 179 -6.58 -7.31 -5.72
C GLU A 179 -8.05 -7.46 -5.31
N GLY A 180 -8.86 -6.48 -5.65
CA GLY A 180 -10.29 -6.45 -5.43
C GLY A 180 -11.04 -6.02 -6.70
N GLN A 181 -12.35 -5.85 -6.63
CA GLN A 181 -13.17 -5.52 -7.78
C GLN A 181 -12.94 -4.08 -8.26
N TYR A 182 -12.80 -3.12 -7.35
CA TYR A 182 -12.63 -1.70 -7.67
C TYR A 182 -11.88 -0.95 -6.54
N GLY A 183 -11.47 0.27 -6.82
CA GLY A 183 -10.88 1.18 -5.85
C GLY A 183 -9.48 0.78 -5.40
N CYS A 184 -8.99 1.45 -4.37
CA CYS A 184 -7.67 1.20 -3.77
C CYS A 184 -7.71 0.92 -2.26
N PHE A 185 -8.89 0.89 -1.63
CA PHE A 185 -9.08 0.64 -0.20
C PHE A 185 -9.85 -0.67 0.06
N HIS A 186 -9.28 -1.78 -0.32
CA HIS A 186 -9.92 -3.10 -0.33
C HIS A 186 -10.24 -3.70 1.04
N THR A 187 -9.97 -2.99 2.14
CA THR A 187 -10.11 -3.52 3.51
C THR A 187 -11.50 -4.05 3.83
N ARG A 188 -12.53 -3.58 3.12
CA ARG A 188 -13.93 -3.96 3.34
C ARG A 188 -14.53 -4.75 2.18
N HIS A 189 -13.78 -4.96 1.13
CA HIS A 189 -14.21 -5.71 -0.04
C HIS A 189 -13.99 -7.19 0.22
N SER A 190 -15.08 -7.95 0.42
CA SER A 190 -15.01 -9.38 0.75
C SER A 190 -14.44 -10.26 -0.36
N ASP A 191 -14.30 -9.71 -1.55
CA ASP A 191 -13.67 -10.33 -2.73
C ASP A 191 -12.18 -10.00 -2.89
N ALA A 192 -11.61 -9.24 -1.93
CA ALA A 192 -10.22 -8.84 -1.97
C ALA A 192 -9.31 -9.89 -1.36
N ASP A 193 -8.41 -10.41 -2.19
CA ASP A 193 -7.39 -11.39 -1.84
C ASP A 193 -5.97 -10.83 -2.05
N VAL A 194 -5.01 -11.36 -1.31
CA VAL A 194 -3.59 -11.11 -1.55
C VAL A 194 -3.11 -12.02 -2.67
N PHE A 195 -2.41 -11.45 -3.64
CA PHE A 195 -1.69 -12.16 -4.68
C PHE A 195 -0.18 -12.06 -4.49
N CYS A 196 0.55 -13.06 -4.97
CA CYS A 196 2.00 -13.06 -5.03
C CYS A 196 2.43 -13.42 -6.45
N VAL A 197 3.36 -12.66 -7.00
CA VAL A 197 3.91 -12.93 -8.33
C VAL A 197 5.43 -13.02 -8.27
N SER A 198 6.01 -13.86 -9.15
CA SER A 198 7.44 -13.83 -9.43
C SER A 198 7.79 -12.57 -10.22
N MET A 199 8.87 -11.90 -9.84
CA MET A 199 9.40 -10.71 -10.48
C MET A 199 10.53 -11.03 -11.48
N ASP A 200 10.88 -12.31 -11.66
CA ASP A 200 11.99 -12.74 -12.52
C ASP A 200 11.61 -12.79 -14.01
N GLY A 201 10.36 -12.46 -14.36
CA GLY A 201 9.82 -12.46 -15.70
C GLY A 201 9.90 -11.12 -16.44
N GLN A 202 9.24 -11.05 -17.58
CA GLN A 202 9.06 -9.81 -18.35
C GLN A 202 7.82 -9.06 -17.89
N PHE A 203 7.78 -7.75 -18.12
CA PHE A 203 6.61 -6.91 -17.89
C PHE A 203 5.96 -6.46 -19.23
N PRO A 204 4.65 -6.25 -19.28
CA PRO A 204 3.70 -6.52 -18.20
C PRO A 204 3.60 -8.01 -17.88
N LEU A 205 3.27 -8.32 -16.61
CA LEU A 205 3.02 -9.70 -16.18
C LEU A 205 1.83 -10.27 -16.97
N GLU A 206 1.96 -11.51 -17.43
CA GLU A 206 0.85 -12.19 -18.06
C GLU A 206 -0.31 -12.36 -17.09
N ASN A 207 -1.51 -12.04 -17.57
CA ASN A 207 -2.70 -11.92 -16.74
C ASN A 207 -3.48 -13.25 -16.61
N ASP A 208 -2.95 -14.35 -17.16
CA ASP A 208 -3.53 -15.69 -17.03
C ASP A 208 -2.97 -16.37 -15.78
N LYS A 209 -3.74 -16.31 -14.69
CA LYS A 209 -3.37 -16.88 -13.38
C LYS A 209 -3.37 -18.42 -13.38
N GLU A 210 -4.04 -19.04 -14.34
CA GLU A 210 -4.18 -20.51 -14.46
C GLU A 210 -3.22 -21.13 -15.47
N ALA A 211 -2.45 -20.33 -16.21
CA ALA A 211 -1.47 -20.84 -17.16
C ALA A 211 -0.37 -21.65 -16.45
N GLU A 212 0.16 -22.68 -17.10
CA GLU A 212 1.20 -23.57 -16.55
C GLU A 212 2.48 -22.78 -16.17
N ASP A 213 2.81 -21.76 -16.96
CA ASP A 213 3.96 -20.86 -16.72
C ASP A 213 3.55 -19.52 -16.09
N SER A 214 2.42 -19.48 -15.38
CA SER A 214 1.92 -18.27 -14.72
C SER A 214 2.94 -17.72 -13.72
N PRO A 215 3.21 -16.41 -13.68
CA PRO A 215 4.03 -15.80 -12.64
C PRO A 215 3.35 -15.78 -11.27
N PHE A 216 2.04 -16.08 -11.21
CA PHE A 216 1.26 -16.07 -9.97
C PHE A 216 1.50 -17.31 -9.14
N LEU A 217 1.70 -17.12 -7.84
CA LEU A 217 1.86 -18.21 -6.88
C LEU A 217 0.50 -18.59 -6.26
N ASP A 218 0.37 -19.84 -5.84
CA ASP A 218 -0.79 -20.32 -5.09
C ASP A 218 -0.78 -19.77 -3.65
N LEU A 219 -1.73 -18.91 -3.31
CA LEU A 219 -1.94 -18.32 -1.99
C LEU A 219 -3.20 -18.82 -1.27
N THR A 220 -3.77 -19.94 -1.67
CA THR A 220 -4.96 -20.53 -1.02
C THR A 220 -4.75 -20.80 0.47
N ASN A 221 -3.53 -21.02 0.90
CA ASN A 221 -3.16 -21.17 2.31
C ASN A 221 -3.13 -19.84 3.09
N LEU A 222 -3.02 -18.71 2.42
CA LEU A 222 -3.00 -17.38 3.03
C LEU A 222 -4.39 -16.75 3.04
N ASN A 223 -5.06 -16.74 1.89
CA ASN A 223 -6.35 -16.12 1.69
C ASN A 223 -7.51 -16.92 2.32
N SER A 224 -8.64 -16.29 2.49
CA SER A 224 -9.87 -16.90 3.01
C SER A 224 -11.07 -16.53 2.17
N GLU A 225 -11.85 -17.51 1.77
CA GLU A 225 -13.03 -17.31 0.95
C GLU A 225 -14.04 -16.35 1.62
N GLY A 226 -14.49 -15.35 0.86
CA GLY A 226 -15.54 -14.41 1.27
C GLY A 226 -15.16 -13.39 2.35
N ALA A 227 -13.87 -13.19 2.58
CA ALA A 227 -13.39 -12.18 3.53
C ALA A 227 -12.23 -11.37 2.94
N ALA A 228 -12.18 -10.09 3.25
CA ALA A 228 -11.08 -9.23 2.81
C ALA A 228 -9.73 -9.66 3.42
N ASP A 229 -8.79 -10.01 2.58
CA ASP A 229 -7.38 -10.25 2.90
C ASP A 229 -6.52 -9.16 2.25
N THR A 230 -5.93 -8.27 3.06
CA THR A 230 -5.30 -7.03 2.58
C THR A 230 -4.05 -6.66 3.38
N TYR A 231 -3.40 -5.55 2.99
CA TYR A 231 -2.21 -5.01 3.67
C TYR A 231 -1.10 -6.03 3.88
N PRO A 232 -0.60 -6.68 2.81
CA PRO A 232 0.50 -7.62 2.95
C PRO A 232 1.79 -6.91 3.35
N SER A 233 2.65 -7.61 4.09
CA SER A 233 3.98 -7.16 4.48
C SER A 233 4.94 -8.33 4.52
N TRP A 234 6.19 -8.10 4.12
CA TRP A 234 7.29 -9.07 4.20
C TRP A 234 8.11 -8.88 5.47
N SER A 235 8.53 -9.96 6.08
CA SER A 235 9.62 -9.90 7.06
C SER A 235 10.95 -9.56 6.36
N SER A 236 11.89 -8.95 7.09
CA SER A 236 13.19 -8.54 6.55
C SER A 236 14.04 -9.69 5.96
N ASN A 237 13.79 -10.93 6.39
CA ASN A 237 14.45 -12.11 5.86
C ASN A 237 13.68 -12.81 4.72
N GLY A 238 12.56 -12.24 4.27
CA GLY A 238 11.72 -12.79 3.20
C GLY A 238 11.04 -14.13 3.51
N LYS A 239 11.02 -14.57 4.79
CA LYS A 239 10.49 -15.88 5.19
C LYS A 239 9.08 -15.84 5.75
N TRP A 240 8.56 -14.65 6.05
CA TRP A 240 7.23 -14.50 6.60
C TRP A 240 6.43 -13.46 5.82
N ILE A 241 5.19 -13.80 5.55
CA ILE A 241 4.17 -12.89 5.07
C ILE A 241 3.22 -12.59 6.22
N MET A 242 2.85 -11.34 6.39
CA MET A 242 1.83 -10.89 7.31
C MET A 242 0.77 -10.13 6.53
N CYS A 243 -0.51 -10.35 6.84
CA CYS A 243 -1.62 -9.60 6.26
C CYS A 243 -2.70 -9.29 7.30
N SER A 244 -3.57 -8.35 6.96
CA SER A 244 -4.80 -8.08 7.70
C SER A 244 -5.95 -8.83 7.06
N SER A 245 -6.70 -9.60 7.85
CA SER A 245 -7.83 -10.40 7.38
C SER A 245 -9.08 -10.19 8.21
N ARG A 246 -10.23 -10.19 7.57
CA ARG A 246 -11.56 -10.10 8.21
C ARG A 246 -12.28 -11.43 8.33
N ARG A 247 -11.60 -12.55 8.16
CA ARG A 247 -12.15 -13.92 8.10
C ARG A 247 -12.89 -14.39 9.33
N ILE A 248 -12.78 -13.71 10.50
CA ILE A 248 -13.48 -14.12 11.72
C ILE A 248 -14.95 -13.68 11.70
N ASP A 249 -15.18 -12.39 11.39
CA ASP A 249 -16.50 -11.78 11.57
C ASP A 249 -16.91 -10.81 10.44
N GLY A 250 -16.07 -10.63 9.43
CA GLY A 250 -16.29 -9.70 8.33
C GLY A 250 -16.14 -8.21 8.70
N ASN A 251 -16.05 -7.87 10.00
CA ASN A 251 -16.08 -6.50 10.48
C ASN A 251 -14.72 -5.97 10.92
N TYR A 252 -13.97 -6.79 11.65
CA TYR A 252 -12.71 -6.38 12.25
C TYR A 252 -11.53 -7.16 11.67
N SER A 253 -10.56 -6.44 11.13
CA SER A 253 -9.33 -7.06 10.62
C SER A 253 -8.44 -7.53 11.78
N ARG A 254 -7.86 -8.72 11.61
CA ARG A 254 -6.90 -9.35 12.50
C ARG A 254 -5.63 -9.67 11.74
N LEU A 255 -4.51 -9.80 12.45
CA LEU A 255 -3.22 -10.11 11.86
C LEU A 255 -3.07 -11.61 11.65
N TYR A 256 -2.76 -11.99 10.42
CA TYR A 256 -2.45 -13.35 10.03
C TYR A 256 -1.04 -13.44 9.49
N PHE A 257 -0.36 -14.52 9.83
CA PHE A 257 1.01 -14.83 9.42
C PHE A 257 1.03 -16.11 8.64
N SER A 258 1.88 -16.15 7.62
CA SER A 258 2.20 -17.38 6.91
C SER A 258 3.69 -17.48 6.67
N TYR A 259 4.23 -18.67 6.80
CA TYR A 259 5.61 -18.95 6.43
C TYR A 259 5.73 -19.07 4.91
N PHE A 260 6.72 -18.39 4.36
CA PHE A 260 7.03 -18.38 2.94
C PHE A 260 8.38 -19.06 2.69
N ASN A 261 8.41 -19.98 1.74
CA ASN A 261 9.62 -20.70 1.37
C ASN A 261 9.67 -20.96 -0.13
N ASN A 262 10.47 -20.18 -0.86
CA ASN A 262 10.73 -20.35 -2.29
C ASN A 262 9.43 -20.56 -3.11
N GLY A 263 8.52 -19.61 -3.06
CA GLY A 263 7.26 -19.64 -3.79
C GLY A 263 6.14 -20.46 -3.13
N LYS A 264 6.38 -21.11 -2.00
CA LYS A 264 5.35 -21.85 -1.27
C LYS A 264 4.92 -21.10 -0.01
N VAL A 265 3.62 -21.03 0.18
CA VAL A 265 2.98 -20.38 1.31
C VAL A 265 2.33 -21.45 2.20
N GLU A 266 2.72 -21.48 3.47
CA GLU A 266 2.14 -22.37 4.45
C GLU A 266 0.80 -21.81 4.98
N LYS A 267 0.02 -22.67 5.67
CA LYS A 267 -1.28 -22.27 6.21
C LYS A 267 -1.15 -21.08 7.16
N ALA A 268 -1.91 -20.04 6.86
CA ALA A 268 -1.94 -18.83 7.69
C ALA A 268 -2.54 -19.11 9.08
N PHE A 269 -1.96 -18.47 10.08
CA PHE A 269 -2.45 -18.47 11.45
C PHE A 269 -2.55 -17.05 12.00
N MET A 270 -3.50 -16.83 12.89
CA MET A 270 -3.66 -15.55 13.57
C MET A 270 -2.52 -15.32 14.57
N LEU A 271 -2.06 -14.07 14.70
CA LEU A 271 -1.06 -13.72 15.69
C LEU A 271 -1.48 -14.19 17.09
N PRO A 272 -0.74 -15.12 17.72
CA PRO A 272 -1.03 -15.57 19.08
C PRO A 272 -0.99 -14.39 20.06
N GLN A 273 -1.94 -14.39 20.99
CA GLN A 273 -2.03 -13.44 22.08
C GLN A 273 -1.89 -14.17 23.41
N GLU A 274 -1.47 -13.46 24.46
CA GLU A 274 -1.38 -14.02 25.83
C GLU A 274 -2.75 -14.53 26.30
N ASP A 275 -3.81 -13.76 26.04
CA ASP A 275 -5.19 -14.19 26.17
C ASP A 275 -5.70 -14.74 24.84
N PRO A 276 -6.03 -16.04 24.72
CA PRO A 276 -6.54 -16.63 23.48
C PRO A 276 -7.86 -16.00 22.97
N GLU A 277 -8.66 -15.42 23.85
CA GLU A 277 -9.92 -14.76 23.49
C GLU A 277 -9.76 -13.27 23.19
N HIS A 278 -8.57 -12.72 23.30
CA HIS A 278 -8.28 -11.30 23.07
C HIS A 278 -8.93 -10.76 21.79
N ASN A 279 -8.79 -11.48 20.69
CA ASN A 279 -9.31 -11.06 19.39
C ASN A 279 -10.82 -11.27 19.24
N THR A 280 -11.46 -12.11 20.05
CA THR A 280 -12.90 -12.38 20.00
C THR A 280 -13.71 -11.17 20.42
N PHE A 281 -13.26 -10.45 21.46
CA PHE A 281 -13.98 -9.31 22.03
C PHE A 281 -13.42 -7.95 21.63
N ARG A 282 -12.35 -7.92 20.83
CA ARG A 282 -11.71 -6.67 20.45
C ARG A 282 -12.43 -5.97 19.29
N LEU A 283 -13.03 -4.82 19.57
CA LEU A 283 -13.71 -3.96 18.60
C LEU A 283 -12.72 -2.97 17.91
N LYS A 284 -11.59 -3.46 17.45
CA LYS A 284 -10.56 -2.66 16.75
C LYS A 284 -10.00 -3.44 15.56
N CYS A 285 -9.65 -2.73 14.49
CA CYS A 285 -8.98 -3.28 13.33
C CYS A 285 -7.46 -3.11 13.45
N TYR A 286 -6.73 -4.10 12.96
CA TYR A 286 -5.30 -4.00 12.67
C TYR A 286 -5.14 -3.76 11.17
N ASN A 287 -4.85 -2.52 10.79
CA ASN A 287 -4.62 -2.15 9.39
C ASN A 287 -3.16 -1.78 9.19
N ARG A 288 -2.61 -2.12 8.03
CA ARG A 288 -1.23 -1.90 7.63
C ARG A 288 -0.21 -2.42 8.64
N PRO A 289 -0.19 -3.73 8.90
CA PRO A 289 0.83 -4.34 9.73
C PRO A 289 2.20 -4.26 9.04
N GLU A 290 3.23 -3.94 9.80
CA GLU A 290 4.60 -3.88 9.31
C GLU A 290 5.53 -4.64 10.26
N PHE A 291 6.45 -5.42 9.70
CA PHE A 291 7.51 -6.02 10.48
C PHE A 291 8.54 -4.96 10.88
N MET A 292 9.06 -5.08 12.08
CA MET A 292 10.11 -4.23 12.60
C MET A 292 11.32 -5.07 12.97
N VAL A 293 12.51 -4.63 12.58
CA VAL A 293 13.77 -5.34 12.91
C VAL A 293 14.15 -5.10 14.36
N GLU A 294 13.85 -3.89 14.88
CA GLU A 294 14.18 -3.49 16.24
C GLU A 294 12.97 -2.82 16.93
N PRO A 295 12.88 -2.93 18.26
CA PRO A 295 11.84 -2.22 19.02
C PRO A 295 11.88 -0.71 18.82
N VAL A 296 10.73 -0.05 18.96
CA VAL A 296 10.65 1.40 19.04
C VAL A 296 11.28 1.85 20.35
N THR A 297 12.37 2.61 20.29
CA THR A 297 13.10 3.11 21.46
C THR A 297 12.69 4.53 21.86
N ILE A 298 11.92 5.23 21.01
CA ILE A 298 11.50 6.61 21.22
C ILE A 298 10.31 6.62 22.19
N SER A 299 10.43 7.42 23.23
CA SER A 299 9.37 7.60 24.23
C SER A 299 8.25 8.50 23.72
N MET A 300 7.04 8.36 24.28
CA MET A 300 5.92 9.25 24.00
C MET A 300 6.22 10.71 24.37
N GLU A 301 7.08 10.95 25.36
CA GLU A 301 7.51 12.30 25.75
C GLU A 301 8.39 12.95 24.68
N GLU A 302 9.29 12.19 24.06
CA GLU A 302 10.12 12.68 22.93
C GLU A 302 9.24 12.98 21.71
N PHE A 303 8.27 12.11 21.42
CA PHE A 303 7.27 12.35 20.39
C PHE A 303 6.49 13.65 20.64
N SER A 304 5.98 13.87 21.87
CA SER A 304 5.15 15.03 22.18
C SER A 304 5.88 16.35 22.00
N LYS A 305 7.20 16.42 22.23
CA LYS A 305 8.01 17.63 22.03
C LYS A 305 8.03 18.13 20.57
N VAL A 306 7.70 17.26 19.62
CA VAL A 306 7.67 17.60 18.18
C VAL A 306 6.28 18.10 17.75
N PHE A 307 5.23 17.81 18.54
CA PHE A 307 3.86 18.25 18.26
C PHE A 307 3.62 19.72 18.62
N ASP A 308 4.36 20.24 19.59
CA ASP A 308 4.19 21.59 20.14
C ASP A 308 5.03 22.64 19.39
N ARG A 309 5.72 22.27 18.34
CA ARG A 309 6.52 23.14 17.46
C ARG A 309 5.87 23.23 16.09
#